data_1ab830e3dfccae20b28ffdaf5d5d9f3d
#
_entry.id   1ab830e3dfccae20b28ffdaf5d5d9f3d
#
_cell.length_a   1.000
_cell.length_b   1.000
_cell.length_c   1.000
_cell.angle_alpha   90.00
_cell.angle_beta   90.00
_cell.angle_gamma   90.00
#
_symmetry.space_group_name_H-M   'P 1'
#
loop_
_entity.id
_entity.type
_entity.pdbx_description
1 polymer ?
#
loop_
_entity_poly.entity_id
_entity_poly.type
_entity_poly.pdbx_seq_one_letter_code
_entity_poly.pdbx_strand_id
1 'polypeptide(L)'
;YSRDHMLMLIFIYYFKSLLSFHDIETFFKPITAKHFSAQGVSDLSLEDIYHEVFSLESEEMERLKADVSAKFERAMKTFSDTPAESEDQEYLRLFSFVCELSFDVYLKMRLIERIADQLRRDEPPVKKK
;
A
#
# COMPACT_ATOMS: atom_id res chain seq x y z
N TYR A 1 7.65 7.63 24.95
CA TYR A 1 7.00 7.95 23.69
C TYR A 1 5.53 8.31 23.90
N SER A 2 5.07 9.34 23.21
CA SER A 2 3.66 9.69 23.24
C SER A 2 2.85 8.69 22.39
N ARG A 3 1.53 8.72 22.59
CA ARG A 3 0.61 7.93 21.78
C ARG A 3 0.79 8.23 20.30
N ASP A 4 0.96 9.51 19.93
CA ASP A 4 1.12 9.92 18.54
C ASP A 4 2.40 9.37 17.93
N HIS A 5 3.49 9.29 18.69
CA HIS A 5 4.71 8.66 18.19
C HIS A 5 4.47 7.18 17.86
N MET A 6 3.73 6.48 18.72
CA MET A 6 3.43 5.07 18.48
C MET A 6 2.56 4.88 17.25
N LEU A 7 1.56 5.74 17.06
CA LEU A 7 0.70 5.68 15.87
C LEU A 7 1.49 5.94 14.58
N MET A 8 2.41 6.92 14.62
CA MET A 8 3.29 7.18 13.49
C MET A 8 4.17 5.99 13.16
N LEU A 9 4.68 5.30 14.19
CA LEU A 9 5.51 4.11 13.98
C LEU A 9 4.72 2.98 13.33
N ILE A 10 3.44 2.83 13.68
CA ILE A 10 2.59 1.82 13.04
C ILE A 10 2.45 2.11 11.55
N PHE A 11 2.15 3.36 11.18
CA PHE A 11 2.06 3.76 9.78
C PHE A 11 3.38 3.53 9.03
N ILE A 12 4.49 3.95 9.63
CA ILE A 12 5.82 3.78 9.03
C ILE A 12 6.12 2.30 8.82
N TYR A 13 5.78 1.47 9.80
CA TYR A 13 5.98 0.02 9.69
C TYR A 13 5.23 -0.55 8.50
N TYR A 14 3.98 -0.12 8.30
CA TYR A 14 3.19 -0.55 7.16
C TYR A 14 3.83 -0.19 5.82
N PHE A 15 4.38 1.02 5.74
CA PHE A 15 4.87 1.54 4.47
C PHE A 15 6.32 1.19 4.15
N LYS A 16 7.13 0.87 5.14
CA LYS A 16 8.58 0.74 4.95
C LYS A 16 9.00 -0.33 3.95
N SER A 17 8.21 -1.38 3.80
CA SER A 17 8.52 -2.46 2.86
C SER A 17 7.96 -2.22 1.46
N LEU A 18 7.12 -1.21 1.30
CA LEU A 18 6.44 -0.90 0.04
C LEU A 18 6.94 0.39 -0.60
N LEU A 19 7.31 1.37 0.21
CA LEU A 19 7.60 2.72 -0.25
C LEU A 19 9.04 3.10 0.09
N SER A 20 9.59 3.98 -0.75
CA SER A 20 10.89 4.57 -0.46
C SER A 20 10.78 5.49 0.77
N PHE A 21 11.89 5.71 1.43
CA PHE A 21 11.96 6.65 2.55
C PHE A 21 11.47 8.03 2.15
N HIS A 22 11.83 8.46 0.94
CA HIS A 22 11.44 9.75 0.40
C HIS A 22 9.92 9.87 0.25
N ASP A 23 9.27 8.82 -0.25
CA ASP A 23 7.82 8.80 -0.39
C ASP A 23 7.13 8.77 0.96
N ILE A 24 7.63 8.00 1.91
CA ILE A 24 7.10 7.96 3.28
C ILE A 24 7.15 9.37 3.87
N GLU A 25 8.28 10.04 3.75
CA GLU A 25 8.44 11.41 4.23
C GLU A 25 7.43 12.36 3.58
N THR A 26 7.25 12.23 2.27
CA THR A 26 6.29 13.04 1.51
C THR A 26 4.88 12.90 2.08
N PHE A 27 4.45 11.69 2.37
CA PHE A 27 3.10 11.45 2.89
C PHE A 27 2.95 11.90 4.35
N PHE A 28 3.98 11.77 5.16
CA PHE A 28 3.84 12.07 6.59
C PHE A 28 4.10 13.53 6.95
N LYS A 29 4.77 14.28 6.09
CA LYS A 29 5.08 15.68 6.35
C LYS A 29 3.84 16.53 6.70
N PRO A 30 2.76 16.50 5.90
CA PRO A 30 1.55 17.25 6.28
C PRO A 30 0.89 16.70 7.52
N ILE A 31 0.95 15.39 7.75
CA ILE A 31 0.32 14.76 8.91
C ILE A 31 1.00 15.21 10.19
N THR A 32 2.33 15.16 10.24
CA THR A 32 3.07 15.62 11.41
C THR A 32 2.89 17.12 11.65
N ALA A 33 2.79 17.90 10.58
CA ALA A 33 2.63 19.35 10.71
C ALA A 33 1.26 19.75 11.27
N LYS A 34 0.19 19.02 10.94
CA LYS A 34 -1.18 19.45 11.24
C LYS A 34 -1.89 18.61 12.29
N HIS A 35 -1.58 17.32 12.39
CA HIS A 35 -2.39 16.39 13.16
C HIS A 35 -1.66 15.74 14.33
N PHE A 36 -0.40 16.07 14.52
CA PHE A 36 0.33 15.61 15.68
C PHE A 36 -0.14 16.41 16.88
N SER A 37 -0.57 15.74 17.96
CA SER A 37 -1.25 16.41 19.08
C SER A 37 -0.39 17.47 19.76
N ALA A 38 0.92 17.32 19.75
CA ALA A 38 1.83 18.29 20.31
C ALA A 38 1.76 19.65 19.60
N GLN A 39 1.25 19.70 18.38
CA GLN A 39 1.15 20.93 17.59
C GLN A 39 -0.16 21.68 17.82
N GLY A 40 -1.21 20.97 18.28
CA GLY A 40 -2.48 21.60 18.63
C GLY A 40 -3.21 22.38 17.53
N VAL A 41 -2.95 22.09 16.27
CA VAL A 41 -3.38 22.94 15.15
C VAL A 41 -4.67 22.47 14.48
N SER A 42 -5.09 21.25 14.71
CA SER A 42 -6.24 20.67 14.07
C SER A 42 -7.16 19.96 15.06
N ASP A 43 -8.47 20.04 14.80
CA ASP A 43 -9.47 19.28 15.56
C ASP A 43 -9.37 17.79 15.27
N LEU A 44 -8.76 17.41 14.14
CA LEU A 44 -8.59 16.02 13.77
C LEU A 44 -7.24 15.51 14.28
N SER A 45 -7.29 14.56 15.20
CA SER A 45 -6.08 14.00 15.81
C SER A 45 -5.50 12.87 14.95
N LEU A 46 -4.25 12.51 15.21
CA LEU A 46 -3.62 11.37 14.57
C LEU A 46 -4.38 10.07 14.91
N GLU A 47 -4.90 9.98 16.13
CA GLU A 47 -5.72 8.84 16.53
C GLU A 47 -6.99 8.73 15.69
N ASP A 48 -7.65 9.86 15.39
CA ASP A 48 -8.82 9.90 14.51
C ASP A 48 -8.46 9.42 13.11
N ILE A 49 -7.33 9.85 12.59
CA ILE A 49 -6.84 9.41 11.28
C ILE A 49 -6.58 7.90 11.29
N TYR A 50 -5.93 7.42 12.32
CA TYR A 50 -5.64 5.99 12.49
C TYR A 50 -6.93 5.16 12.45
N HIS A 51 -7.92 5.55 13.26
CA HIS A 51 -9.18 4.81 13.33
C HIS A 51 -9.93 4.83 12.00
N GLU A 52 -9.96 5.96 11.34
CA GLU A 52 -10.64 6.10 10.06
C GLU A 52 -9.99 5.24 8.98
N VAL A 53 -8.66 5.32 8.86
CA VAL A 53 -7.91 4.60 7.83
C VAL A 53 -7.96 3.09 8.08
N PHE A 54 -7.71 2.65 9.30
CA PHE A 54 -7.67 1.22 9.58
C PHE A 54 -9.06 0.58 9.69
N SER A 55 -10.13 1.39 9.76
CA SER A 55 -11.48 0.85 9.63
C SER A 55 -11.74 0.29 8.23
N LEU A 56 -10.99 0.75 7.24
CA LEU A 56 -11.09 0.23 5.87
C LEU A 56 -10.48 -1.16 5.73
N GLU A 57 -9.60 -1.55 6.65
CA GLU A 57 -8.86 -2.81 6.54
C GLU A 57 -9.76 -4.02 6.49
N SER A 58 -10.78 -4.08 7.36
CA SER A 58 -11.67 -5.25 7.39
C SER A 58 -12.51 -5.39 6.12
N GLU A 59 -12.98 -4.27 5.55
CA GLU A 59 -13.68 -4.28 4.27
C GLU A 59 -12.77 -4.73 3.15
N GLU A 60 -11.53 -4.23 3.16
CA GLU A 60 -10.54 -4.56 2.15
C GLU A 60 -10.15 -6.03 2.21
N MET A 61 -10.12 -6.64 3.38
CA MET A 61 -9.82 -8.06 3.53
C MET A 61 -10.83 -8.93 2.77
N GLU A 62 -12.12 -8.58 2.81
CA GLU A 62 -13.13 -9.34 2.08
C GLU A 62 -12.97 -9.18 0.56
N ARG A 63 -12.68 -7.97 0.13
CA ARG A 63 -12.42 -7.71 -1.31
C ARG A 63 -11.15 -8.41 -1.77
N LEU A 64 -10.12 -8.42 -0.93
CA LEU A 64 -8.87 -9.10 -1.22
C LEU A 64 -9.08 -10.59 -1.40
N LYS A 65 -9.87 -11.23 -0.53
CA LYS A 65 -10.19 -12.65 -0.64
C LYS A 65 -10.85 -12.96 -1.97
N ALA A 66 -11.82 -12.17 -2.37
CA ALA A 66 -12.53 -12.33 -3.65
C ALA A 66 -11.57 -12.14 -4.83
N ASP A 67 -10.73 -11.13 -4.77
CA ASP A 67 -9.76 -10.83 -5.81
C ASP A 67 -8.71 -11.93 -5.96
N VAL A 68 -8.17 -12.40 -4.85
CA VAL A 68 -7.18 -13.48 -4.85
C VAL A 68 -7.79 -14.76 -5.40
N SER A 69 -9.05 -15.08 -5.03
CA SER A 69 -9.75 -16.26 -5.57
C SER A 69 -9.93 -16.16 -7.07
N ALA A 70 -10.30 -14.98 -7.59
CA ALA A 70 -10.47 -14.77 -9.03
C ALA A 70 -9.14 -14.92 -9.77
N LYS A 71 -8.06 -14.39 -9.21
CA LYS A 71 -6.71 -14.54 -9.78
C LYS A 71 -6.27 -15.98 -9.80
N PHE A 72 -6.54 -16.71 -8.73
CA PHE A 72 -6.23 -18.15 -8.63
C PHE A 72 -6.97 -18.94 -9.71
N GLU A 73 -8.26 -18.69 -9.88
CA GLU A 73 -9.06 -19.37 -10.91
C GLU A 73 -8.52 -19.10 -12.32
N ARG A 74 -8.15 -17.85 -12.60
CA ARG A 74 -7.56 -17.50 -13.90
C ARG A 74 -6.23 -18.22 -14.12
N ALA A 75 -5.40 -18.26 -13.08
CA ALA A 75 -4.09 -18.92 -13.16
C ALA A 75 -4.25 -20.42 -13.43
N MET A 76 -5.25 -21.05 -12.82
CA MET A 76 -5.51 -22.48 -13.01
C MET A 76 -5.99 -22.83 -14.43
N LYS A 77 -6.36 -21.83 -15.22
CA LYS A 77 -6.74 -22.00 -16.64
C LYS A 77 -5.58 -21.76 -17.59
N THR A 78 -4.44 -21.26 -17.10
CA THR A 78 -3.28 -21.04 -17.96
C THR A 78 -2.64 -22.38 -18.30
N PHE A 79 -1.88 -22.41 -19.39
CA PHE A 79 -1.14 -23.58 -19.85
C PHE A 79 -2.02 -24.81 -20.10
N SER A 80 -3.26 -24.57 -20.53
CA SER A 80 -4.22 -25.64 -20.79
C SER A 80 -3.83 -26.50 -21.98
N ASP A 81 -3.07 -25.95 -22.93
CA ASP A 81 -2.59 -26.65 -24.12
C ASP A 81 -1.27 -27.38 -23.89
N THR A 82 -0.68 -27.21 -22.72
CA THR A 82 0.54 -27.93 -22.36
C THR A 82 0.18 -29.37 -22.08
N PRO A 83 0.95 -30.36 -22.61
CA PRO A 83 0.68 -31.77 -22.30
C PRO A 83 0.62 -31.96 -20.79
N ALA A 84 -0.37 -32.70 -20.34
CA ALA A 84 -0.69 -32.91 -18.93
C ALA A 84 0.34 -33.77 -18.20
N GLU A 85 1.60 -33.54 -18.42
CA GLU A 85 2.68 -33.95 -17.57
C GLU A 85 2.52 -33.11 -16.32
N SER A 86 1.82 -33.66 -15.38
CA SER A 86 1.14 -32.94 -14.33
C SER A 86 1.98 -31.96 -13.51
N GLU A 87 3.27 -32.28 -13.30
CA GLU A 87 4.12 -31.47 -12.44
C GLU A 87 4.47 -30.11 -13.06
N ASP A 88 4.82 -30.10 -14.34
CA ASP A 88 5.16 -28.85 -15.02
C ASP A 88 3.96 -27.94 -15.15
N GLN A 89 2.79 -28.50 -15.48
CA GLN A 89 1.58 -27.72 -15.62
C GLN A 89 1.17 -27.10 -14.28
N GLU A 90 1.22 -27.87 -13.21
CA GLU A 90 0.91 -27.37 -11.87
C GLU A 90 1.85 -26.25 -11.46
N TYR A 91 3.15 -26.46 -11.69
CA TYR A 91 4.15 -25.45 -11.36
C TYR A 91 3.94 -24.16 -12.16
N LEU A 92 3.71 -24.30 -13.47
CA LEU A 92 3.51 -23.14 -14.34
C LEU A 92 2.26 -22.36 -13.97
N ARG A 93 1.20 -23.06 -13.57
CA ARG A 93 -0.02 -22.43 -13.10
C ARG A 93 0.22 -21.67 -11.78
N LEU A 94 0.95 -22.30 -10.87
CA LEU A 94 1.34 -21.62 -9.63
C LEU A 94 2.21 -20.39 -9.92
N PHE A 95 3.14 -20.54 -10.84
CA PHE A 95 3.98 -19.42 -11.26
C PHE A 95 3.15 -18.29 -11.86
N SER A 96 2.16 -18.61 -12.69
CA SER A 96 1.22 -17.62 -13.24
C SER A 96 0.48 -16.88 -12.13
N PHE A 97 0.06 -17.59 -11.10
CA PHE A 97 -0.62 -16.99 -9.96
C PHE A 97 0.30 -16.01 -9.22
N VAL A 98 1.55 -16.42 -8.97
CA VAL A 98 2.55 -15.56 -8.34
C VAL A 98 2.81 -14.32 -9.18
N CYS A 99 2.89 -14.48 -10.50
CA CYS A 99 3.05 -13.34 -11.41
C CYS A 99 1.87 -12.38 -11.35
N GLU A 100 0.63 -12.90 -11.35
CA GLU A 100 -0.55 -12.04 -11.22
C GLU A 100 -0.56 -11.25 -9.93
N LEU A 101 -0.22 -11.90 -8.82
CA LEU A 101 -0.11 -11.20 -7.53
C LEU A 101 0.98 -10.13 -7.59
N SER A 102 2.10 -10.46 -8.20
CA SER A 102 3.23 -9.53 -8.34
C SER A 102 2.89 -8.33 -9.21
N PHE A 103 2.18 -8.55 -10.31
CA PHE A 103 1.72 -7.45 -11.18
C PHE A 103 0.80 -6.51 -10.42
N ASP A 104 -0.12 -7.05 -9.64
CA ASP A 104 -1.04 -6.26 -8.84
C ASP A 104 -0.30 -5.37 -7.84
N VAL A 105 0.63 -5.96 -7.09
CA VAL A 105 1.46 -5.20 -6.14
C VAL A 105 2.28 -4.13 -6.85
N TYR A 106 2.92 -4.50 -7.96
CA TYR A 106 3.75 -3.56 -8.72
C TYR A 106 2.95 -2.36 -9.22
N LEU A 107 1.79 -2.62 -9.82
CA LEU A 107 0.95 -1.55 -10.36
C LEU A 107 0.43 -0.63 -9.25
N LYS A 108 0.07 -1.20 -8.12
CA LYS A 108 -0.39 -0.42 -6.97
C LYS A 108 0.73 0.42 -6.37
N MET A 109 1.94 -0.12 -6.28
CA MET A 109 3.10 0.63 -5.84
C MET A 109 3.41 1.80 -6.77
N ARG A 110 3.33 1.57 -8.09
CA ARG A 110 3.54 2.64 -9.07
C ARG A 110 2.51 3.75 -8.92
N LEU A 111 1.26 3.39 -8.63
CA LEU A 111 0.21 4.37 -8.38
C LEU A 111 0.53 5.22 -7.15
N ILE A 112 0.96 4.58 -6.08
CA ILE A 112 1.33 5.30 -4.85
C ILE A 112 2.50 6.26 -5.10
N GLU A 113 3.52 5.80 -5.85
CA GLU A 113 4.66 6.64 -6.23
C GLU A 113 4.22 7.86 -7.03
N ARG A 114 3.26 7.68 -7.94
CA ARG A 114 2.70 8.79 -8.72
C ARG A 114 1.98 9.80 -7.83
N ILE A 115 1.24 9.32 -6.84
CA ILE A 115 0.56 10.20 -5.89
C ILE A 115 1.61 11.00 -5.10
N ALA A 116 2.66 10.35 -4.64
CA ALA A 116 3.75 11.02 -3.94
C ALA A 116 4.42 12.09 -4.82
N ASP A 117 4.67 11.75 -6.08
CA ASP A 117 5.26 12.70 -7.04
C ASP A 117 4.35 13.91 -7.25
N GLN A 118 3.04 13.68 -7.35
CA GLN A 118 2.06 14.74 -7.52
C GLN A 118 2.04 15.68 -6.31
N LEU A 119 2.09 15.12 -5.12
CA LEU A 119 2.13 15.92 -3.89
C LEU A 119 3.38 16.80 -3.84
N ARG A 120 4.52 16.27 -4.28
CA ARG A 120 5.76 17.06 -4.31
C ARG A 120 5.71 18.18 -5.33
N ARG A 121 5.06 17.97 -6.47
CA ARG A 121 4.90 19.02 -7.50
C ARG A 121 3.99 20.15 -7.04
N ASP A 122 2.97 19.80 -6.26
CA ASP A 122 1.99 20.77 -5.79
C ASP A 122 2.51 21.59 -4.59
N GLU A 123 3.62 21.17 -3.99
CA GLU A 123 4.21 21.96 -2.92
C GLU A 123 4.79 23.27 -3.48
N PRO A 124 4.58 24.41 -2.78
CA PRO A 124 5.22 25.65 -3.19
C PRO A 124 6.74 25.49 -3.11
N PRO A 125 7.48 26.09 -4.03
CA PRO A 125 8.93 25.95 -4.03
C PRO A 125 9.52 26.47 -2.72
N VAL A 126 10.39 25.67 -2.13
CA VAL A 126 11.10 26.06 -0.93
C VAL A 126 12.03 27.21 -1.31
N LYS A 127 11.86 28.33 -0.66
CA LYS A 127 12.75 29.47 -0.88
C LYS A 127 14.14 29.08 -0.37
N LYS A 128 15.04 28.93 -1.29
CA LYS A 128 16.46 28.78 -0.94
C LYS A 128 16.98 30.15 -0.53
N LYS A 129 17.45 30.21 0.67
CA LYS A 129 18.18 31.39 1.10
C LYS A 129 19.57 31.42 0.46
#